data_6d98ec49da7147bcbfd3a1dc7d4a31a7
#
_entry.id   6d98ec49da7147bcbfd3a1dc7d4a31a7
#
_cell.length_a   1.000
_cell.length_b   1.000
_cell.length_c   1.000
_cell.angle_alpha   90.00
_cell.angle_beta   90.00
_cell.angle_gamma   90.00
#
_symmetry.space_group_name_H-M   'P 1'
#
loop_
_entity.id
_entity.type
_entity.pdbx_description
1 polymer ?
#
loop_
_entity_poly.entity_id
_entity_poly.type
_entity_poly.pdbx_seq_one_letter_code
_entity_poly.pdbx_strand_id
1 'polypeptide(L)'
;MNIENKLKSLIEGKKIAIIGPSDYVNKELDDDHGKYIDSHDVVIRLNNMIYMEDKELEEKYYGTKYDIVASAFWYHNNMGKEVDQWKHKRFLDEKSYTNLKENTILFECFARNLFSEVYLKYKKIIDSKNATYGNVTPDFYWKTLGLLNQINKIDKSPTTGMMMIGMVLLMNPRKLYVSGMTCYLDTKHNAYYDDYFIGNYVEKKKDYFDGKTFEYNKGMAVHHPYQAEQKILAWLVNNKKIKVDKYLKDLVKKVN
;
A
#
# COMPACT_ATOMS: atom_id res chain seq x y z
N MET A 1 12.68 -21.03 -4.32
CA MET A 1 11.98 -20.80 -3.03
C MET A 1 10.68 -20.08 -3.36
N ASN A 2 9.55 -20.56 -2.82
CA ASN A 2 8.25 -19.87 -2.99
C ASN A 2 8.36 -18.46 -2.39
N ILE A 3 7.73 -17.45 -3.03
CA ILE A 3 7.75 -16.05 -2.60
C ILE A 3 7.27 -15.87 -1.16
N GLU A 4 6.25 -16.60 -0.74
CA GLU A 4 5.71 -16.56 0.62
C GLU A 4 6.72 -17.03 1.66
N ASN A 5 7.48 -18.09 1.36
CA ASN A 5 8.56 -18.55 2.24
C ASN A 5 9.68 -17.51 2.33
N LYS A 6 9.99 -16.81 1.22
CA LYS A 6 10.95 -15.71 1.21
C LYS A 6 10.47 -14.54 2.05
N LEU A 7 9.20 -14.14 1.91
CA LEU A 7 8.58 -13.09 2.72
C LEU A 7 8.55 -13.49 4.19
N LYS A 8 8.13 -14.72 4.51
CA LYS A 8 8.08 -15.21 5.88
C LYS A 8 9.46 -15.16 6.54
N SER A 9 10.52 -15.60 5.86
CA SER A 9 11.88 -15.55 6.41
C SER A 9 12.38 -14.14 6.69
N LEU A 10 11.90 -13.13 5.95
CA LEU A 10 12.22 -11.72 6.19
C LEU A 10 11.41 -11.11 7.33
N ILE A 11 10.16 -11.55 7.54
CA ILE A 11 9.18 -10.88 8.41
C ILE A 11 9.12 -11.53 9.80
N GLU A 12 9.22 -12.85 9.89
CA GLU A 12 9.02 -13.58 11.15
C GLU A 12 9.98 -13.10 12.25
N GLY A 13 9.42 -12.72 13.39
CA GLY A 13 10.16 -12.22 14.55
C GLY A 13 10.83 -10.85 14.37
N LYS A 14 10.58 -10.12 13.29
CA LYS A 14 11.19 -8.82 12.97
C LYS A 14 10.28 -7.65 13.31
N LYS A 15 10.87 -6.44 13.37
CA LYS A 15 10.15 -5.16 13.40
C LYS A 15 9.86 -4.75 11.98
N ILE A 16 8.60 -4.64 11.62
CA ILE A 16 8.15 -4.35 10.26
C ILE A 16 7.50 -2.98 10.22
N ALA A 17 7.80 -2.18 9.20
CA ALA A 17 7.05 -0.98 8.85
C ALA A 17 6.33 -1.18 7.51
N ILE A 18 5.03 -0.87 7.45
CA ILE A 18 4.25 -0.76 6.21
C ILE A 18 3.94 0.70 5.98
N ILE A 19 4.40 1.25 4.85
CA ILE A 19 4.29 2.65 4.52
C ILE A 19 3.48 2.84 3.26
N GLY A 20 2.36 3.53 3.40
CA GLY A 20 1.50 3.94 2.29
C GLY A 20 1.87 5.35 1.77
N PRO A 21 1.35 5.71 0.60
CA PRO A 21 1.71 6.95 -0.10
C PRO A 21 0.92 8.20 0.31
N SER A 22 0.11 8.16 1.36
CA SER A 22 -0.76 9.30 1.73
C SER A 22 0.04 10.53 2.12
N ASP A 23 -0.38 11.69 1.65
CA ASP A 23 0.27 12.99 1.82
C ASP A 23 0.19 13.56 3.25
N TYR A 24 -0.65 13.00 4.14
CA TYR A 24 -0.65 13.43 5.52
C TYR A 24 0.70 13.18 6.21
N VAL A 25 1.46 12.19 5.71
CA VAL A 25 2.75 11.84 6.30
C VAL A 25 3.72 13.03 6.28
N ASN A 26 3.78 13.76 5.18
CA ASN A 26 4.65 14.94 5.06
C ASN A 26 3.98 16.26 5.48
N LYS A 27 2.69 16.24 5.84
CA LYS A 27 1.94 17.43 6.24
C LYS A 27 1.62 17.48 7.73
N GLU A 28 1.56 16.32 8.40
CA GLU A 28 1.08 16.19 9.77
C GLU A 28 2.07 15.49 10.72
N LEU A 29 3.16 14.90 10.17
CA LEU A 29 4.16 14.20 10.98
C LEU A 29 5.46 14.99 11.06
N ASP A 30 6.30 14.63 12.04
CA ASP A 30 7.55 15.30 12.33
C ASP A 30 8.64 14.94 11.29
N ASP A 31 9.62 15.81 11.09
CA ASP A 31 10.71 15.70 10.10
C ASP A 31 11.63 14.48 10.31
N ASP A 32 11.60 13.84 11.46
CA ASP A 32 12.38 12.63 11.77
C ASP A 32 11.58 11.32 11.60
N HIS A 33 10.34 11.41 11.10
CA HIS A 33 9.50 10.24 10.88
C HIS A 33 10.15 9.24 9.93
N GLY A 34 10.85 9.70 8.88
CA GLY A 34 11.59 8.84 7.96
C GLY A 34 12.69 8.02 8.67
N LYS A 35 13.43 8.63 9.61
CA LYS A 35 14.43 7.92 10.42
C LYS A 35 13.80 6.85 11.29
N TYR A 36 12.61 7.12 11.83
CA TYR A 36 11.87 6.12 12.60
C TYR A 36 11.47 4.93 11.73
N ILE A 37 10.99 5.18 10.50
CA ILE A 37 10.70 4.13 9.53
C ILE A 37 11.95 3.28 9.25
N ASP A 38 13.07 3.92 8.94
CA ASP A 38 14.33 3.26 8.58
C ASP A 38 14.94 2.45 9.74
N SER A 39 14.52 2.71 10.98
CA SER A 39 14.92 1.93 12.17
C SER A 39 14.27 0.54 12.26
N HIS A 40 13.32 0.21 11.39
CA HIS A 40 12.69 -1.10 11.35
C HIS A 40 13.59 -2.13 10.62
N ASP A 41 13.46 -3.41 11.01
CA ASP A 41 14.26 -4.48 10.42
C ASP A 41 13.89 -4.65 8.93
N VAL A 42 12.60 -4.54 8.59
CA VAL A 42 12.07 -4.61 7.22
C VAL A 42 11.08 -3.48 6.97
N VAL A 43 11.19 -2.84 5.82
CA VAL A 43 10.28 -1.78 5.37
C VAL A 43 9.55 -2.23 4.11
N ILE A 44 8.23 -2.13 4.14
CA ILE A 44 7.32 -2.45 3.03
C ILE A 44 6.71 -1.15 2.54
N ARG A 45 6.96 -0.77 1.29
CA ARG A 45 6.30 0.35 0.64
C ARG A 45 5.12 -0.12 -0.19
N LEU A 46 4.05 0.66 -0.20
CA LEU A 46 2.83 0.31 -0.93
C LEU A 46 2.72 1.08 -2.25
N ASN A 47 2.12 0.43 -3.24
CA ASN A 47 1.75 1.01 -4.52
C ASN A 47 2.93 1.65 -5.28
N ASN A 48 2.81 2.92 -5.68
CA ASN A 48 3.78 3.63 -6.52
C ASN A 48 5.05 4.10 -5.80
N MET A 49 5.29 3.67 -4.56
CA MET A 49 6.45 4.12 -3.78
C MET A 49 7.75 3.34 -4.12
N ILE A 50 7.91 2.88 -5.35
CA ILE A 50 9.16 2.24 -5.82
C ILE A 50 10.29 3.27 -5.84
N TYR A 51 9.98 4.49 -6.31
CA TYR A 51 10.93 5.58 -6.42
C TYR A 51 10.25 6.91 -6.11
N MET A 52 10.82 7.68 -5.22
CA MET A 52 10.41 9.04 -4.90
C MET A 52 11.42 10.02 -5.50
N GLU A 53 10.95 11.01 -6.29
CA GLU A 53 11.82 11.99 -6.92
C GLU A 53 12.38 13.00 -5.92
N ASP A 54 11.54 13.48 -5.02
CA ASP A 54 11.93 14.35 -3.93
C ASP A 54 12.64 13.56 -2.84
N LYS A 55 13.96 13.62 -2.84
CA LYS A 55 14.81 12.88 -1.90
C LYS A 55 14.80 13.47 -0.51
N GLU A 56 14.61 14.77 -0.37
CA GLU A 56 14.48 15.42 0.93
C GLU A 56 13.18 15.01 1.62
N LEU A 57 12.08 15.04 0.89
CA LEU A 57 10.77 14.59 1.37
C LEU A 57 10.80 13.08 1.71
N GLU A 58 11.45 12.26 0.88
CA GLU A 58 11.64 10.84 1.13
C GLU A 58 12.36 10.61 2.46
N GLU A 59 13.53 11.24 2.65
CA GLU A 59 14.37 11.05 3.83
C GLU A 59 13.67 11.51 5.12
N LYS A 60 13.03 12.68 5.09
CA LYS A 60 12.38 13.26 6.26
C LYS A 60 11.16 12.46 6.71
N TYR A 61 10.32 12.05 5.80
CA TYR A 61 8.96 11.62 6.13
C TYR A 61 8.65 10.16 5.81
N TYR A 62 9.21 9.61 4.73
CA TYR A 62 8.86 8.25 4.26
C TYR A 62 9.98 7.23 4.49
N GLY A 63 11.16 7.69 4.92
CA GLY A 63 12.37 6.88 5.05
C GLY A 63 12.97 6.52 3.69
N THR A 64 14.25 6.21 3.67
CA THR A 64 14.95 5.82 2.44
C THR A 64 14.96 4.31 2.23
N LYS A 65 14.85 3.54 3.32
CA LYS A 65 14.86 2.09 3.30
C LYS A 65 13.56 1.52 2.71
N TYR A 66 13.68 0.49 1.90
CA TYR A 66 12.61 -0.46 1.62
C TYR A 66 13.19 -1.80 1.14
N ASP A 67 12.57 -2.88 1.55
CA ASP A 67 12.94 -4.25 1.22
C ASP A 67 11.88 -4.89 0.31
N ILE A 68 10.63 -4.45 0.46
CA ILE A 68 9.47 -4.97 -0.26
C ILE A 68 8.67 -3.79 -0.81
N VAL A 69 8.25 -3.90 -2.05
CA VAL A 69 7.22 -3.04 -2.64
C VAL A 69 6.01 -3.90 -2.95
N ALA A 70 4.90 -3.60 -2.29
CA ALA A 70 3.67 -4.35 -2.42
C ALA A 70 2.61 -3.55 -3.18
N SER A 71 2.06 -4.12 -4.23
CA SER A 71 1.09 -3.45 -5.10
C SER A 71 0.18 -4.43 -5.83
N ALA A 72 -0.83 -3.88 -6.49
CA ALA A 72 -1.63 -4.55 -7.51
C ALA A 72 -1.09 -4.16 -8.90
N PHE A 73 0.08 -4.63 -9.27
CA PHE A 73 0.81 -4.24 -10.51
C PHE A 73 0.03 -4.48 -11.83
N TRP A 74 -1.06 -5.21 -11.77
CA TRP A 74 -1.88 -5.61 -12.93
C TRP A 74 -2.90 -4.59 -13.40
N TYR A 75 -3.18 -3.56 -12.59
CA TYR A 75 -4.33 -2.67 -12.78
C TYR A 75 -4.30 -1.89 -14.10
N HIS A 76 -3.22 -2.01 -14.86
CA HIS A 76 -2.90 -1.11 -15.96
C HIS A 76 -3.28 -1.63 -17.34
N ASN A 77 -3.50 -2.93 -17.51
CA ASN A 77 -3.60 -3.50 -18.85
C ASN A 77 -5.00 -3.83 -19.34
N ASN A 78 -5.99 -3.98 -18.45
CA ASN A 78 -7.32 -4.43 -18.86
C ASN A 78 -8.34 -3.29 -19.06
N MET A 79 -7.94 -2.05 -18.90
CA MET A 79 -8.86 -0.91 -18.91
C MET A 79 -8.86 -0.11 -20.23
N GLY A 80 -8.41 -0.67 -21.34
CA GLY A 80 -8.51 -0.08 -22.68
C GLY A 80 -7.83 1.30 -22.84
N LYS A 81 -8.02 1.94 -24.00
CA LYS A 81 -7.43 3.26 -24.34
C LYS A 81 -7.83 4.40 -23.39
N GLU A 82 -8.85 4.23 -22.58
CA GLU A 82 -9.27 5.20 -21.54
C GLU A 82 -8.29 5.28 -20.36
N VAL A 83 -7.43 4.26 -20.18
CA VAL A 83 -6.42 4.20 -19.12
C VAL A 83 -5.30 5.23 -19.29
N ASP A 84 -5.05 5.73 -20.50
CA ASP A 84 -4.15 6.84 -20.72
C ASP A 84 -4.56 8.13 -19.99
N GLN A 85 -5.82 8.20 -19.55
CA GLN A 85 -6.34 9.29 -18.74
C GLN A 85 -6.08 9.11 -17.24
N TRP A 86 -5.80 7.87 -16.80
CA TRP A 86 -5.50 7.56 -15.42
C TRP A 86 -4.00 7.63 -15.26
N LYS A 87 -3.48 8.67 -14.68
CA LYS A 87 -2.07 8.96 -14.46
C LYS A 87 -1.31 7.89 -13.63
N HIS A 88 -1.71 6.63 -13.70
CA HIS A 88 -0.96 5.50 -13.19
C HIS A 88 0.29 5.17 -14.04
N LYS A 89 0.72 6.10 -14.89
CA LYS A 89 1.97 6.00 -15.65
C LYS A 89 3.17 5.59 -14.81
N ARG A 90 3.14 5.86 -13.51
CA ARG A 90 4.25 5.62 -12.58
C ARG A 90 4.58 4.16 -12.34
N PHE A 91 3.59 3.26 -12.34
CA PHE A 91 3.89 1.82 -12.28
C PHE A 91 4.42 1.26 -13.60
N LEU A 92 4.27 2.02 -14.67
CA LEU A 92 4.78 1.71 -16.01
C LEU A 92 6.00 2.56 -16.33
N ASP A 93 6.45 3.41 -15.41
CA ASP A 93 7.58 4.31 -15.62
C ASP A 93 8.89 3.54 -15.47
N GLU A 94 9.65 3.49 -16.56
CA GLU A 94 10.98 2.89 -16.61
C GLU A 94 11.91 3.50 -15.54
N LYS A 95 11.76 4.78 -15.22
CA LYS A 95 12.55 5.48 -14.21
C LYS A 95 12.37 4.84 -12.82
N SER A 96 11.17 4.41 -12.46
CA SER A 96 10.92 3.73 -11.18
C SER A 96 11.71 2.43 -11.10
N TYR A 97 11.73 1.63 -12.17
CA TYR A 97 12.44 0.35 -12.18
C TYR A 97 13.95 0.48 -12.31
N THR A 98 14.44 1.46 -13.08
CA THR A 98 15.89 1.75 -13.17
C THR A 98 16.48 2.19 -11.83
N ASN A 99 15.67 2.87 -11.00
CA ASN A 99 16.04 3.31 -9.65
C ASN A 99 15.64 2.31 -8.56
N LEU A 100 15.14 1.13 -8.91
CA LEU A 100 14.84 0.07 -7.96
C LEU A 100 16.10 -0.33 -7.20
N LYS A 101 15.99 -0.49 -5.88
CA LYS A 101 17.10 -0.96 -5.05
C LYS A 101 17.38 -2.43 -5.30
N GLU A 102 18.64 -2.80 -5.14
CA GLU A 102 19.04 -4.19 -5.24
C GLU A 102 18.34 -5.07 -4.20
N ASN A 103 18.11 -6.32 -4.56
CA ASN A 103 17.47 -7.34 -3.73
C ASN A 103 16.03 -7.03 -3.27
N THR A 104 15.38 -5.99 -3.84
CA THR A 104 13.99 -5.66 -3.52
C THR A 104 13.04 -6.79 -3.93
N ILE A 105 12.03 -7.03 -3.10
CA ILE A 105 10.92 -7.90 -3.47
C ILE A 105 9.77 -7.03 -4.01
N LEU A 106 9.40 -7.26 -5.26
CA LEU A 106 8.18 -6.73 -5.87
C LEU A 106 7.06 -7.74 -5.67
N PHE A 107 6.11 -7.43 -4.80
CA PHE A 107 5.10 -8.37 -4.35
C PHE A 107 3.69 -7.95 -4.78
N GLU A 108 3.03 -8.80 -5.56
CA GLU A 108 1.64 -8.63 -5.94
C GLU A 108 0.72 -9.28 -4.90
N CYS A 109 -0.09 -8.44 -4.24
CA CYS A 109 -0.92 -8.84 -3.10
C CYS A 109 -2.20 -9.59 -3.47
N PHE A 110 -2.50 -9.74 -4.76
CA PHE A 110 -3.74 -10.36 -5.22
C PHE A 110 -3.45 -11.66 -5.97
N ALA A 111 -4.16 -12.72 -5.59
CA ALA A 111 -4.01 -14.04 -6.23
C ALA A 111 -4.49 -13.98 -7.69
N ARG A 112 -3.58 -14.06 -8.62
CA ARG A 112 -3.83 -14.09 -10.06
C ARG A 112 -2.93 -15.09 -10.75
N ASN A 113 -3.43 -15.66 -11.82
CA ASN A 113 -2.74 -16.72 -12.54
C ASN A 113 -1.73 -16.19 -13.58
N LEU A 114 -1.52 -14.89 -13.67
CA LEU A 114 -0.68 -14.30 -14.72
C LEU A 114 0.39 -13.41 -14.10
N PHE A 115 1.61 -13.52 -14.60
CA PHE A 115 2.62 -12.49 -14.39
C PHE A 115 2.09 -11.16 -14.89
N SER A 116 2.31 -10.08 -14.13
CA SER A 116 1.91 -8.77 -14.60
C SER A 116 2.69 -8.43 -15.87
N GLU A 117 2.04 -7.79 -16.84
CA GLU A 117 2.72 -7.30 -18.06
C GLU A 117 3.82 -6.30 -17.69
N VAL A 118 3.67 -5.58 -16.58
CA VAL A 118 4.69 -4.71 -16.00
C VAL A 118 5.95 -5.51 -15.68
N TYR A 119 5.81 -6.66 -15.03
CA TYR A 119 6.97 -7.53 -14.77
C TYR A 119 7.62 -7.98 -16.09
N LEU A 120 6.84 -8.45 -17.05
CA LEU A 120 7.36 -8.92 -18.32
C LEU A 120 8.11 -7.81 -19.07
N LYS A 121 7.55 -6.59 -19.07
CA LYS A 121 8.15 -5.41 -19.70
C LYS A 121 9.50 -5.04 -19.09
N TYR A 122 9.59 -5.05 -17.77
CA TYR A 122 10.78 -4.58 -17.05
C TYR A 122 11.65 -5.70 -16.49
N LYS A 123 11.38 -6.95 -16.88
CA LYS A 123 12.07 -8.14 -16.35
C LYS A 123 13.60 -8.01 -16.39
N LYS A 124 14.17 -7.55 -17.50
CA LYS A 124 15.63 -7.39 -17.63
C LYS A 124 16.20 -6.41 -16.59
N ILE A 125 15.49 -5.31 -16.31
CA ILE A 125 15.90 -4.33 -15.31
C ILE A 125 15.76 -4.93 -13.91
N ILE A 126 14.64 -5.58 -13.62
CA ILE A 126 14.37 -6.23 -12.34
C ILE A 126 15.44 -7.29 -12.05
N ASP A 127 15.76 -8.14 -13.02
CA ASP A 127 16.79 -9.17 -12.89
C ASP A 127 18.20 -8.56 -12.67
N SER A 128 18.53 -7.44 -13.37
CA SER A 128 19.82 -6.75 -13.19
C SER A 128 20.01 -6.17 -11.80
N LYS A 129 18.92 -5.91 -11.07
CA LYS A 129 18.92 -5.45 -9.66
C LYS A 129 18.87 -6.62 -8.66
N ASN A 130 18.99 -7.86 -9.14
CA ASN A 130 18.78 -9.05 -8.30
C ASN A 130 17.46 -8.99 -7.50
N ALA A 131 16.47 -8.26 -8.03
CA ALA A 131 15.17 -8.12 -7.42
C ALA A 131 14.30 -9.35 -7.71
N THR A 132 13.37 -9.63 -6.81
CA THR A 132 12.47 -10.79 -6.95
C THR A 132 11.06 -10.28 -7.19
N TYR A 133 10.40 -10.76 -8.24
CA TYR A 133 8.97 -10.56 -8.43
C TYR A 133 8.19 -11.81 -8.04
N GLY A 134 7.06 -11.62 -7.39
CA GLY A 134 6.18 -12.74 -7.05
C GLY A 134 4.77 -12.33 -6.66
N ASN A 135 3.84 -13.25 -6.86
CA ASN A 135 2.43 -13.09 -6.55
C ASN A 135 2.07 -13.93 -5.33
N VAL A 136 1.09 -13.45 -4.56
CA VAL A 136 0.48 -14.24 -3.50
C VAL A 136 -0.21 -15.47 -4.09
N THR A 137 -0.07 -16.62 -3.43
CA THR A 137 -0.85 -17.82 -3.81
C THR A 137 -2.31 -17.67 -3.41
N PRO A 138 -3.26 -18.34 -4.11
CA PRO A 138 -4.67 -18.33 -3.72
C PRO A 138 -4.89 -18.78 -2.27
N ASP A 139 -4.18 -19.81 -1.81
CA ASP A 139 -4.29 -20.34 -0.45
C ASP A 139 -3.91 -19.28 0.59
N PHE A 140 -2.78 -18.60 0.42
CA PHE A 140 -2.35 -17.55 1.35
C PHE A 140 -3.24 -16.31 1.29
N TYR A 141 -3.73 -15.96 0.10
CA TYR A 141 -4.72 -14.90 -0.07
C TYR A 141 -5.99 -15.18 0.73
N TRP A 142 -6.56 -16.38 0.61
CA TRP A 142 -7.79 -16.76 1.33
C TRP A 142 -7.58 -16.90 2.83
N LYS A 143 -6.41 -17.38 3.29
CA LYS A 143 -6.02 -17.36 4.71
C LYS A 143 -5.98 -15.94 5.27
N THR A 144 -5.44 -15.00 4.49
CA THR A 144 -5.39 -13.59 4.87
C THR A 144 -6.78 -12.99 4.99
N LEU A 145 -7.65 -13.23 4.01
CA LEU A 145 -9.05 -12.80 4.10
C LEU A 145 -9.76 -13.44 5.29
N GLY A 146 -9.52 -14.72 5.56
CA GLY A 146 -10.07 -15.42 6.72
C GLY A 146 -9.68 -14.75 8.04
N LEU A 147 -8.43 -14.35 8.21
CA LEU A 147 -7.97 -13.60 9.38
C LEU A 147 -8.70 -12.25 9.51
N LEU A 148 -8.77 -11.48 8.44
CA LEU A 148 -9.43 -10.17 8.47
C LEU A 148 -10.93 -10.28 8.71
N ASN A 149 -11.59 -11.29 8.15
CA ASN A 149 -13.02 -11.58 8.33
C ASN A 149 -13.37 -12.00 9.77
N GLN A 150 -12.44 -12.54 10.53
CA GLN A 150 -12.67 -12.81 11.97
C GLN A 150 -12.82 -11.52 12.79
N ILE A 151 -12.27 -10.41 12.29
CA ILE A 151 -12.38 -9.10 12.95
C ILE A 151 -13.64 -8.37 12.48
N ASN A 152 -13.81 -8.25 11.17
CA ASN A 152 -15.01 -7.68 10.55
C ASN A 152 -15.19 -8.22 9.14
N LYS A 153 -16.46 -8.50 8.75
CA LYS A 153 -16.79 -9.08 7.45
C LYS A 153 -16.36 -8.18 6.30
N ILE A 154 -15.61 -8.75 5.38
CA ILE A 154 -15.18 -8.13 4.12
C ILE A 154 -15.99 -8.76 2.98
N ASP A 155 -16.78 -7.97 2.29
CA ASP A 155 -17.67 -8.40 1.20
C ASP A 155 -17.16 -8.02 -0.20
N LYS A 156 -16.03 -7.31 -0.27
CA LYS A 156 -15.39 -6.85 -1.51
C LYS A 156 -13.89 -7.10 -1.45
N SER A 157 -13.19 -6.80 -2.54
CA SER A 157 -11.73 -6.88 -2.58
C SER A 157 -11.11 -5.83 -1.62
N PRO A 158 -10.28 -6.24 -0.65
CA PRO A 158 -9.59 -5.30 0.22
C PRO A 158 -8.62 -4.40 -0.56
N THR A 159 -8.22 -3.29 0.06
CA THR A 159 -7.11 -2.49 -0.45
C THR A 159 -5.79 -3.24 -0.33
N THR A 160 -4.80 -2.85 -1.14
CA THR A 160 -3.42 -3.37 -1.05
C THR A 160 -2.87 -3.26 0.37
N GLY A 161 -3.10 -2.12 1.02
CA GLY A 161 -2.62 -1.87 2.38
C GLY A 161 -3.22 -2.82 3.40
N MET A 162 -4.53 -3.03 3.36
CA MET A 162 -5.22 -3.94 4.28
C MET A 162 -4.79 -5.40 4.05
N MET A 163 -4.64 -5.82 2.79
CA MET A 163 -4.11 -7.15 2.48
C MET A 163 -2.70 -7.34 3.03
N MET A 164 -1.80 -6.36 2.85
CA MET A 164 -0.44 -6.45 3.40
C MET A 164 -0.41 -6.51 4.92
N ILE A 165 -1.25 -5.75 5.62
CA ILE A 165 -1.38 -5.85 7.08
C ILE A 165 -1.75 -7.28 7.47
N GLY A 166 -2.78 -7.84 6.86
CA GLY A 166 -3.23 -9.21 7.15
C GLY A 166 -2.15 -10.25 6.88
N MET A 167 -1.46 -10.16 5.73
CA MET A 167 -0.37 -11.07 5.34
C MET A 167 0.80 -11.01 6.32
N VAL A 168 1.23 -9.81 6.69
CA VAL A 168 2.33 -9.62 7.64
C VAL A 168 1.96 -10.17 9.02
N LEU A 169 0.72 -9.97 9.48
CA LEU A 169 0.26 -10.55 10.75
C LEU A 169 0.28 -12.08 10.75
N LEU A 170 -0.09 -12.73 9.63
CA LEU A 170 0.02 -14.20 9.48
C LEU A 170 1.47 -14.71 9.50
N MET A 171 2.44 -13.86 9.17
CA MET A 171 3.87 -14.18 9.19
C MET A 171 4.53 -13.95 10.56
N ASN A 172 3.75 -13.61 11.59
CA ASN A 172 4.19 -13.48 12.99
C ASN A 172 5.36 -12.48 13.19
N PRO A 173 5.19 -11.19 12.85
CA PRO A 173 6.21 -10.17 13.11
C PRO A 173 6.34 -9.92 14.62
N ARG A 174 7.54 -9.52 15.10
CA ARG A 174 7.73 -9.08 16.49
C ARG A 174 6.98 -7.77 16.79
N LYS A 175 6.95 -6.86 15.81
CA LYS A 175 6.22 -5.58 15.84
C LYS A 175 5.81 -5.23 14.42
N LEU A 176 4.62 -4.68 14.28
CA LEU A 176 4.14 -4.10 13.01
C LEU A 176 3.77 -2.63 13.22
N TYR A 177 4.41 -1.76 12.47
CA TYR A 177 4.11 -0.33 12.38
C TYR A 177 3.46 -0.02 11.03
N VAL A 178 2.43 0.83 11.03
CA VAL A 178 1.70 1.21 9.81
C VAL A 178 1.56 2.73 9.77
N SER A 179 1.91 3.34 8.64
CA SER A 179 1.78 4.77 8.38
C SER A 179 1.46 5.03 6.91
N GLY A 180 0.99 6.23 6.59
CA GLY A 180 0.75 6.64 5.20
C GLY A 180 -0.47 6.00 4.55
N MET A 181 -1.42 5.45 5.32
CA MET A 181 -2.66 4.88 4.80
C MET A 181 -3.82 5.14 5.77
N THR A 182 -4.88 5.77 5.27
CA THR A 182 -6.01 6.20 6.10
C THR A 182 -7.21 5.27 6.04
N CYS A 183 -7.22 4.26 5.18
CA CYS A 183 -8.42 3.45 4.89
C CYS A 183 -9.65 4.34 4.64
N TYR A 184 -9.46 5.47 3.97
CA TYR A 184 -10.51 6.47 3.67
C TYR A 184 -11.18 7.10 4.91
N LEU A 185 -10.53 7.04 6.08
CA LEU A 185 -10.98 7.75 7.29
C LEU A 185 -10.80 9.26 7.19
N ASP A 186 -9.84 9.69 6.37
CA ASP A 186 -9.48 11.08 6.23
C ASP A 186 -10.06 11.68 4.94
N THR A 187 -10.73 12.83 5.09
CA THR A 187 -11.24 13.63 3.97
C THR A 187 -10.35 14.84 3.66
N LYS A 188 -9.42 15.17 4.57
CA LYS A 188 -8.52 16.32 4.44
C LYS A 188 -7.30 15.98 3.56
N HIS A 189 -6.75 14.78 3.75
CA HIS A 189 -5.56 14.29 3.04
C HIS A 189 -5.96 13.16 2.09
N ASN A 190 -6.36 13.52 0.89
CA ASN A 190 -6.87 12.62 -0.14
C ASN A 190 -5.95 12.53 -1.37
N ALA A 191 -4.70 12.99 -1.22
CA ALA A 191 -3.66 12.88 -2.22
C ALA A 191 -2.52 11.95 -1.77
N TYR A 192 -1.65 11.58 -2.70
CA TYR A 192 -0.36 10.95 -2.42
C TYR A 192 0.73 12.02 -2.26
N TYR A 193 1.85 11.63 -1.71
CA TYR A 193 3.02 12.48 -1.40
C TYR A 193 3.50 13.35 -2.57
N ASP A 194 3.15 13.02 -3.77
CA ASP A 194 3.58 13.64 -5.01
C ASP A 194 2.44 14.41 -5.70
N ASP A 195 1.50 14.90 -4.89
CA ASP A 195 0.28 15.58 -5.32
C ASP A 195 -0.54 14.77 -6.35
N TYR A 196 -0.22 13.46 -6.48
CA TYR A 196 -1.08 12.56 -7.21
C TYR A 196 -2.40 12.45 -6.45
N PHE A 197 -3.30 13.30 -6.91
CA PHE A 197 -4.59 13.44 -6.31
C PHE A 197 -5.44 12.20 -6.65
N ILE A 198 -5.79 11.44 -5.64
CA ILE A 198 -6.78 10.39 -5.79
C ILE A 198 -8.09 11.02 -6.32
N GLY A 199 -8.31 12.30 -6.06
CA GLY A 199 -9.38 13.15 -6.57
C GLY A 199 -9.27 13.60 -8.04
N ASN A 200 -8.14 13.44 -8.73
CA ASN A 200 -8.12 13.62 -10.20
C ASN A 200 -9.05 12.63 -10.91
N TYR A 201 -9.43 11.58 -10.21
CA TYR A 201 -10.50 10.69 -10.58
C TYR A 201 -11.88 11.35 -10.46
N VAL A 202 -12.01 12.31 -9.58
CA VAL A 202 -13.25 13.07 -9.30
C VAL A 202 -13.39 14.28 -10.22
N GLU A 203 -12.29 15.01 -10.52
CA GLU A 203 -12.38 16.22 -11.36
C GLU A 203 -12.85 15.93 -12.79
N LYS A 204 -12.44 14.79 -13.37
CA LYS A 204 -12.92 14.37 -14.70
C LYS A 204 -14.32 13.76 -14.71
N LYS A 205 -14.88 13.45 -13.52
CA LYS A 205 -16.25 12.97 -13.32
C LYS A 205 -17.10 13.96 -12.54
N LYS A 206 -16.82 15.27 -12.64
CA LYS A 206 -17.68 16.35 -12.09
C LYS A 206 -19.14 16.18 -12.52
N ASP A 207 -19.37 15.62 -13.71
CA ASP A 207 -20.72 15.34 -14.22
C ASP A 207 -21.41 14.14 -13.53
N TYR A 208 -20.67 13.34 -12.77
CA TYR A 208 -21.20 12.18 -12.04
C TYR A 208 -21.30 12.41 -10.53
N PHE A 209 -20.59 13.39 -10.00
CA PHE A 209 -20.51 13.65 -8.57
C PHE A 209 -20.65 15.17 -8.35
N ASP A 210 -21.71 15.56 -7.74
CA ASP A 210 -22.13 16.95 -7.47
C ASP A 210 -21.18 17.74 -6.52
N GLY A 211 -19.88 17.50 -6.63
CA GLY A 211 -18.79 18.28 -6.03
C GLY A 211 -18.61 18.15 -4.51
N LYS A 212 -19.30 17.23 -3.85
CA LYS A 212 -19.17 17.02 -2.40
C LYS A 212 -18.15 15.92 -2.09
N THR A 213 -17.20 16.23 -1.24
CA THR A 213 -16.13 15.33 -0.75
C THR A 213 -16.66 13.98 -0.21
N PHE A 214 -17.89 13.97 0.29
CA PHE A 214 -18.57 12.79 0.79
C PHE A 214 -18.90 11.76 -0.32
N GLU A 215 -19.11 12.20 -1.54
CA GLU A 215 -19.46 11.33 -2.68
C GLU A 215 -18.24 10.69 -3.34
N TYR A 216 -17.05 11.28 -3.16
CA TYR A 216 -15.77 10.66 -3.52
C TYR A 216 -15.58 9.31 -2.81
N ASN A 217 -15.79 9.27 -1.50
CA ASN A 217 -15.70 8.04 -0.73
C ASN A 217 -16.72 6.98 -1.19
N LYS A 218 -17.89 7.39 -1.70
CA LYS A 218 -18.86 6.45 -2.30
C LYS A 218 -18.36 5.80 -3.59
N GLY A 219 -17.67 6.55 -4.46
CA GLY A 219 -17.11 6.00 -5.71
C GLY A 219 -16.06 4.92 -5.44
N MET A 220 -15.16 5.14 -4.50
CA MET A 220 -14.16 4.14 -4.07
C MET A 220 -14.79 2.99 -3.31
N ALA A 221 -15.86 3.22 -2.58
CA ALA A 221 -16.65 2.21 -1.87
C ALA A 221 -17.30 1.17 -2.80
N VAL A 222 -17.46 1.46 -4.08
CA VAL A 222 -17.94 0.46 -5.06
C VAL A 222 -16.94 -0.69 -5.19
N HIS A 223 -15.64 -0.41 -5.06
CA HIS A 223 -14.57 -1.37 -5.29
C HIS A 223 -13.96 -1.95 -4.01
N HIS A 224 -13.98 -1.20 -2.91
CA HIS A 224 -13.35 -1.60 -1.64
C HIS A 224 -14.33 -1.58 -0.46
N PRO A 225 -14.16 -2.47 0.53
CA PRO A 225 -15.01 -2.55 1.73
C PRO A 225 -14.54 -1.54 2.79
N TYR A 226 -14.48 -0.23 2.45
CA TYR A 226 -13.81 0.78 3.27
C TYR A 226 -14.30 0.83 4.72
N GLN A 227 -15.61 0.69 4.98
CA GLN A 227 -16.15 0.67 6.35
C GLN A 227 -15.66 -0.54 7.13
N ALA A 228 -15.57 -1.71 6.49
CA ALA A 228 -15.02 -2.89 7.10
C ALA A 228 -13.52 -2.72 7.40
N GLU A 229 -12.76 -2.16 6.47
CA GLU A 229 -11.33 -1.89 6.66
C GLU A 229 -11.07 -0.89 7.79
N GLN A 230 -11.89 0.16 7.91
CA GLN A 230 -11.82 1.12 9.01
C GLN A 230 -12.02 0.44 10.36
N LYS A 231 -13.04 -0.42 10.49
CA LYS A 231 -13.30 -1.19 11.70
C LYS A 231 -12.19 -2.18 12.01
N ILE A 232 -11.65 -2.85 10.99
CA ILE A 232 -10.50 -3.76 11.15
C ILE A 232 -9.28 -2.98 11.64
N LEU A 233 -8.96 -1.85 11.01
CA LEU A 233 -7.84 -1.01 11.41
C LEU A 233 -7.99 -0.54 12.86
N ALA A 234 -9.17 -0.05 13.23
CA ALA A 234 -9.48 0.38 14.59
C ALA A 234 -9.32 -0.76 15.60
N TRP A 235 -9.84 -1.93 15.28
CA TRP A 235 -9.69 -3.10 16.13
C TRP A 235 -8.23 -3.50 16.33
N LEU A 236 -7.44 -3.53 15.25
CA LEU A 236 -6.02 -3.89 15.29
C LEU A 236 -5.21 -2.91 16.17
N VAL A 237 -5.49 -1.61 16.07
CA VAL A 237 -4.83 -0.57 16.88
C VAL A 237 -5.25 -0.67 18.35
N ASN A 238 -6.54 -0.76 18.62
CA ASN A 238 -7.09 -0.79 19.98
C ASN A 238 -6.66 -2.07 20.75
N ASN A 239 -6.54 -3.21 20.05
CA ASN A 239 -6.04 -4.47 20.60
C ASN A 239 -4.51 -4.60 20.54
N LYS A 240 -3.78 -3.52 20.23
CA LYS A 240 -2.31 -3.45 20.22
C LYS A 240 -1.65 -4.49 19.29
N LYS A 241 -2.37 -4.94 18.27
CA LYS A 241 -1.84 -5.85 17.25
C LYS A 241 -0.89 -5.15 16.28
N ILE A 242 -1.13 -3.85 16.06
CA ILE A 242 -0.27 -2.96 15.26
C ILE A 242 -0.03 -1.65 16.00
N LYS A 243 1.06 -0.97 15.65
CA LYS A 243 1.30 0.43 15.99
C LYS A 243 1.05 1.29 14.76
N VAL A 244 0.60 2.50 14.97
CA VAL A 244 0.40 3.50 13.92
C VAL A 244 1.02 4.83 14.35
N ASP A 245 1.23 5.74 13.40
CA ASP A 245 1.63 7.11 13.70
C ASP A 245 0.54 7.88 14.49
N LYS A 246 0.91 9.06 14.98
CA LYS A 246 0.03 9.91 15.79
C LYS A 246 -1.23 10.30 15.04
N TYR A 247 -1.09 10.72 13.78
CA TYR A 247 -2.21 11.18 12.97
C TYR A 247 -3.23 10.06 12.71
N LEU A 248 -2.76 8.90 12.25
CA LEU A 248 -3.62 7.75 12.01
C LEU A 248 -4.28 7.24 13.30
N LYS A 249 -3.56 7.31 14.44
CA LYS A 249 -4.12 6.96 15.75
C LYS A 249 -5.30 7.84 16.14
N ASP A 250 -5.24 9.13 15.83
CA ASP A 250 -6.33 10.07 16.13
C ASP A 250 -7.53 9.90 15.17
N LEU A 251 -7.27 9.53 13.91
CA LEU A 251 -8.34 9.15 12.97
C LEU A 251 -9.10 7.90 13.45
N VAL A 252 -8.37 6.87 13.87
CA VAL A 252 -8.94 5.60 14.33
C VAL A 252 -9.86 5.76 15.53
N LYS A 253 -9.60 6.72 16.43
CA LYS A 253 -10.50 7.01 17.57
C LYS A 253 -11.91 7.46 17.16
N LYS A 254 -12.07 7.93 15.92
CA LYS A 254 -13.36 8.39 15.38
C LYS A 254 -14.19 7.24 14.78
N VAL A 255 -13.63 6.04 14.71
CA VAL A 255 -14.34 4.85 14.20
C VAL A 255 -15.18 4.27 15.35
N ASN A 256 -16.51 4.29 15.17
CA ASN A 256 -17.48 3.72 16.09
C ASN A 256 -17.75 2.25 15.76
#